data_ceddf75a75ed6a7001fce6f95ce15c6a
#
_entry.id   ceddf75a75ed6a7001fce6f95ce15c6a
#
_cell.length_a   1.000
_cell.length_b   1.000
_cell.length_c   1.000
_cell.angle_alpha   90.00
_cell.angle_beta   90.00
_cell.angle_gamma   90.00
#
_symmetry.space_group_name_H-M   'P 1'
#
loop_
_entity.id
_entity.type
_entity.pdbx_description
1 polymer ?
#
loop_
_entity_poly.entity_id
_entity_poly.type
_entity_poly.pdbx_seq_one_letter_code
_entity_poly.pdbx_strand_id
1 'polypeptide(L)'
;IITDVEMEERVKLHRQSRPEYWRTYEAGTLLTPSIGEEENYLLDCITTYISNIMFEMTENMDYIGYEMQGKIENRVYSELASLIKEINEKDYNLNLVTNELGNSIVPSNHLARVFRDIQGRINQKIAALSDEVYLVACGIPVKIK
;
A
#
# COMPACT_ATOMS: atom_id res chain seq x y z
N ILE A 1 9.73 -7.10 0.17
CA ILE A 1 11.06 -7.74 0.12
C ILE A 1 11.53 -7.89 1.55
N ILE A 2 11.76 -9.12 1.99
CA ILE A 2 12.38 -9.43 3.29
C ILE A 2 13.88 -9.16 3.13
N THR A 3 14.41 -8.20 3.88
CA THR A 3 15.80 -7.73 3.70
C THR A 3 16.75 -8.11 4.82
N ASP A 4 16.21 -8.54 5.99
CA ASP A 4 17.01 -8.94 7.14
C ASP A 4 16.22 -9.85 8.11
N VAL A 5 16.92 -10.42 9.10
CA VAL A 5 16.38 -11.36 10.11
C VAL A 5 15.26 -10.71 10.94
N GLU A 6 15.37 -9.41 11.28
CA GLU A 6 14.33 -8.68 12.02
C GLU A 6 13.03 -8.63 11.23
N MET A 7 13.11 -8.36 9.93
CA MET A 7 11.94 -8.30 9.06
C MET A 7 11.28 -9.69 8.91
N GLU A 8 12.08 -10.76 8.81
CA GLU A 8 11.55 -12.13 8.79
C GLU A 8 10.76 -12.46 10.06
N GLU A 9 11.30 -12.10 11.23
CA GLU A 9 10.59 -12.29 12.50
C GLU A 9 9.29 -11.46 12.57
N ARG A 10 9.31 -10.21 12.12
CA ARG A 10 8.11 -9.37 12.06
C ARG A 10 7.03 -9.98 11.16
N VAL A 11 7.39 -10.45 9.98
CA VAL A 11 6.45 -11.13 9.06
C VAL A 11 5.88 -12.38 9.71
N LYS A 12 6.70 -13.19 10.39
CA LYS A 12 6.26 -14.39 11.09
C LYS A 12 5.27 -14.06 12.21
N LEU A 13 5.60 -13.08 13.07
CA LEU A 13 4.70 -12.65 14.16
C LEU A 13 3.39 -12.08 13.61
N HIS A 14 3.47 -11.29 12.54
CA HIS A 14 2.28 -10.73 11.90
C HIS A 14 1.37 -11.81 11.30
N ARG A 15 1.94 -12.86 10.70
CA ARG A 15 1.16 -14.02 10.23
C ARG A 15 0.51 -14.80 11.39
N GLN A 16 1.23 -14.99 12.47
CA GLN A 16 0.73 -15.69 13.67
C GLN A 16 -0.39 -14.92 14.39
N SER A 17 -0.42 -13.59 14.28
CA SER A 17 -1.47 -12.76 14.88
C SER A 17 -2.79 -12.79 14.10
N ARG A 18 -2.81 -13.32 12.87
CA ARG A 18 -4.02 -13.43 12.06
C ARG A 18 -4.86 -14.62 12.50
N PRO A 19 -6.19 -14.51 12.42
CA PRO A 19 -7.07 -15.65 12.63
C PRO A 19 -6.74 -16.80 11.66
N GLU A 20 -6.81 -18.06 12.13
CA GLU A 20 -6.47 -19.24 11.31
C GLU A 20 -7.34 -19.39 10.04
N TYR A 21 -8.57 -18.85 10.07
CA TYR A 21 -9.47 -18.91 8.93
C TYR A 21 -9.20 -17.82 7.87
N TRP A 22 -8.23 -16.91 8.09
CA TRP A 22 -7.83 -15.94 7.10
C TRP A 22 -6.88 -16.57 6.08
N ARG A 23 -7.22 -16.44 4.82
CA ARG A 23 -6.33 -16.81 3.73
C ARG A 23 -5.37 -15.66 3.41
N THR A 24 -4.08 -15.97 3.34
CA THR A 24 -3.04 -14.98 2.99
C THR A 24 -2.62 -15.15 1.55
N TYR A 25 -2.68 -14.07 0.79
CA TYR A 25 -2.16 -13.95 -0.56
C TYR A 25 -0.91 -13.07 -0.55
N GLU A 26 0.15 -13.50 -1.21
CA GLU A 26 1.37 -12.71 -1.39
C GLU A 26 1.36 -12.11 -2.79
N ALA A 27 0.91 -10.87 -2.90
CA ALA A 27 0.60 -10.25 -4.18
C ALA A 27 1.84 -9.67 -4.92
N GLY A 28 2.98 -9.53 -4.26
CA GLY A 28 4.17 -8.90 -4.87
C GLY A 28 3.86 -7.51 -5.44
N THR A 29 3.99 -7.36 -6.77
CA THR A 29 3.71 -6.10 -7.50
C THR A 29 2.46 -6.17 -8.39
N LEU A 30 1.75 -7.30 -8.41
CA LEU A 30 0.47 -7.49 -9.11
C LEU A 30 -0.60 -7.86 -8.08
N LEU A 31 -1.66 -7.06 -7.96
CA LEU A 31 -2.68 -7.21 -6.92
C LEU A 31 -3.88 -8.05 -7.38
N THR A 32 -4.38 -7.84 -8.58
CA THR A 32 -5.61 -8.48 -9.06
C THR A 32 -5.54 -10.02 -9.12
N PRO A 33 -4.40 -10.67 -9.45
CA PRO A 33 -4.30 -12.13 -9.40
C PRO A 33 -4.49 -12.75 -8.00
N SER A 34 -4.48 -11.92 -6.96
CA SER A 34 -4.67 -12.34 -5.56
C SER A 34 -6.13 -12.35 -5.12
N ILE A 35 -7.08 -12.00 -6.00
CA ILE A 35 -8.52 -12.06 -5.70
C ILE A 35 -8.99 -13.52 -5.93
N GLY A 36 -9.46 -14.15 -4.85
CA GLY A 36 -10.04 -15.49 -4.87
C GLY A 36 -11.57 -15.49 -4.83
N GLU A 37 -12.13 -16.36 -4.01
CA GLU A 37 -13.57 -16.54 -3.83
C GLU A 37 -14.10 -15.91 -2.54
N GLU A 38 -13.22 -15.26 -1.76
CA GLU A 38 -13.57 -14.59 -0.52
C GLU A 38 -14.33 -13.29 -0.82
N GLU A 39 -15.28 -12.93 0.04
CA GLU A 39 -16.08 -11.70 -0.09
C GLU A 39 -15.46 -10.49 0.62
N ASN A 40 -14.45 -10.71 1.48
CA ASN A 40 -13.82 -9.67 2.28
C ASN A 40 -12.31 -9.72 2.16
N TYR A 41 -11.72 -8.62 1.76
CA TYR A 41 -10.29 -8.48 1.53
C TYR A 41 -9.67 -7.39 2.40
N LEU A 42 -8.44 -7.62 2.82
CA LEU A 42 -7.59 -6.64 3.49
C LEU A 42 -6.25 -6.55 2.74
N LEU A 43 -5.95 -5.40 2.18
CA LEU A 43 -4.60 -5.09 1.66
C LEU A 43 -3.78 -4.41 2.74
N ASP A 44 -2.78 -5.10 3.24
CA ASP A 44 -1.89 -4.63 4.31
C ASP A 44 -0.43 -4.75 3.85
N CYS A 45 0.19 -3.64 3.37
CA CYS A 45 -0.37 -2.30 3.25
C CYS A 45 0.05 -1.63 1.91
N ILE A 46 -0.64 -0.56 1.53
CA ILE A 46 -0.29 0.26 0.34
C ILE A 46 1.14 0.80 0.45
N THR A 47 1.60 1.15 1.66
CA THR A 47 2.94 1.67 1.90
C THR A 47 4.03 0.69 1.47
N THR A 48 3.93 -0.58 1.87
CA THR A 48 4.84 -1.64 1.43
C THR A 48 4.73 -1.89 -0.07
N TYR A 49 3.52 -1.84 -0.60
CA TYR A 49 3.28 -2.00 -2.04
C TYR A 49 3.98 -0.90 -2.86
N ILE A 50 3.86 0.38 -2.48
CA ILE A 50 4.58 1.49 -3.12
C ILE A 50 6.09 1.28 -3.05
N SER A 51 6.61 0.83 -1.90
CA SER A 51 8.03 0.54 -1.72
C SER A 51 8.51 -0.52 -2.71
N ASN A 52 7.77 -1.61 -2.87
CA ASN A 52 8.13 -2.70 -3.79
C ASN A 52 8.16 -2.21 -5.25
N ILE A 53 7.14 -1.47 -5.70
CA ILE A 53 7.10 -0.88 -7.05
C ILE A 53 8.25 0.10 -7.26
N MET A 54 8.51 0.95 -6.26
CA MET A 54 9.59 1.92 -6.34
C MET A 54 10.95 1.23 -6.46
N PHE A 55 11.23 0.20 -5.66
CA PHE A 55 12.46 -0.59 -5.77
C PHE A 55 12.59 -1.27 -7.14
N GLU A 56 11.51 -1.93 -7.62
CA GLU A 56 11.51 -2.57 -8.95
C GLU A 56 11.84 -1.60 -10.08
N MET A 57 11.28 -0.39 -10.02
CA MET A 57 11.41 0.60 -11.10
C MET A 57 12.66 1.47 -11.01
N THR A 58 13.33 1.52 -9.85
CA THR A 58 14.47 2.43 -9.61
C THR A 58 15.73 1.70 -9.17
N GLU A 59 15.83 0.41 -9.43
CA GLU A 59 17.03 -0.37 -9.13
C GLU A 59 18.28 0.33 -9.73
N ASN A 60 19.27 0.57 -8.89
CA ASN A 60 20.50 1.28 -9.24
C ASN A 60 20.36 2.78 -9.57
N MET A 61 19.28 3.45 -9.17
CA MET A 61 19.13 4.89 -9.32
C MET A 61 19.42 5.63 -8.02
N ASP A 62 20.40 6.53 -8.02
CA ASP A 62 20.69 7.43 -6.89
C ASP A 62 19.73 8.63 -6.84
N TYR A 63 19.11 8.95 -7.97
CA TYR A 63 18.20 10.10 -8.12
C TYR A 63 16.97 9.74 -8.93
N ILE A 64 15.79 10.07 -8.39
CA ILE A 64 14.49 9.86 -9.04
C ILE A 64 13.92 11.21 -9.45
N GLY A 65 14.01 11.53 -10.74
CA GLY A 65 13.45 12.74 -11.33
C GLY A 65 11.91 12.70 -11.42
N TYR A 66 11.29 13.85 -11.67
CA TYR A 66 9.82 13.99 -11.72
C TYR A 66 9.14 13.05 -12.73
N GLU A 67 9.76 12.83 -13.88
CA GLU A 67 9.22 11.90 -14.89
C GLU A 67 9.10 10.47 -14.34
N MET A 68 10.14 9.98 -13.68
CA MET A 68 10.14 8.64 -13.06
C MET A 68 9.17 8.57 -11.89
N GLN A 69 9.08 9.62 -11.06
CA GLN A 69 8.06 9.70 -10.00
C GLN A 69 6.65 9.56 -10.57
N GLY A 70 6.36 10.23 -11.69
CA GLY A 70 5.08 10.11 -12.38
C GLY A 70 4.81 8.69 -12.90
N LYS A 71 5.83 8.01 -13.43
CA LYS A 71 5.69 6.61 -13.89
C LYS A 71 5.39 5.66 -12.71
N ILE A 72 6.10 5.81 -11.60
CA ILE A 72 5.87 5.03 -10.38
C ILE A 72 4.44 5.26 -9.86
N GLU A 73 4.05 6.52 -9.70
CA GLU A 73 2.72 6.89 -9.22
C GLU A 73 1.60 6.34 -10.12
N ASN A 74 1.75 6.45 -11.44
CA ASN A 74 0.76 5.92 -12.37
C ASN A 74 0.67 4.40 -12.31
N ARG A 75 1.80 3.69 -12.18
CA ARG A 75 1.83 2.24 -12.03
C ARG A 75 1.10 1.80 -10.76
N VAL A 76 1.44 2.39 -9.61
CA VAL A 76 0.80 2.11 -8.33
C VAL A 76 -0.71 2.39 -8.40
N TYR A 77 -1.09 3.55 -8.91
CA TYR A 77 -2.49 3.94 -9.01
C TYR A 77 -3.30 3.02 -9.92
N SER A 78 -2.77 2.65 -11.09
CA SER A 78 -3.48 1.78 -12.04
C SER A 78 -3.76 0.39 -11.46
N GLU A 79 -2.81 -0.20 -10.73
CA GLU A 79 -3.00 -1.50 -10.07
C GLU A 79 -4.03 -1.43 -8.95
N LEU A 80 -3.94 -0.40 -8.09
CA LEU A 80 -4.92 -0.21 -7.01
C LEU A 80 -6.33 0.09 -7.56
N ALA A 81 -6.44 0.91 -8.58
CA ALA A 81 -7.71 1.20 -9.22
C ALA A 81 -8.32 -0.04 -9.90
N SER A 82 -7.49 -0.88 -10.52
CA SER A 82 -7.92 -2.16 -11.11
C SER A 82 -8.41 -3.12 -10.04
N LEU A 83 -7.69 -3.23 -8.91
CA LEU A 83 -8.11 -4.04 -7.76
C LEU A 83 -9.48 -3.57 -7.22
N ILE A 84 -9.63 -2.26 -6.96
CA ILE A 84 -10.89 -1.68 -6.47
C ILE A 84 -12.04 -1.95 -7.44
N LYS A 85 -11.78 -1.77 -8.74
CA LYS A 85 -12.79 -2.03 -9.79
C LYS A 85 -13.24 -3.49 -9.78
N GLU A 86 -12.31 -4.44 -9.74
CA GLU A 86 -12.64 -5.87 -9.75
C GLU A 86 -13.38 -6.30 -8.48
N ILE A 87 -13.01 -5.77 -7.33
CA ILE A 87 -13.71 -5.99 -6.06
C ILE A 87 -15.15 -5.47 -6.13
N ASN A 88 -15.35 -4.26 -6.66
CA ASN A 88 -16.68 -3.67 -6.82
C ASN A 88 -17.55 -4.44 -7.84
N GLU A 89 -16.97 -4.92 -8.94
CA GLU A 89 -17.69 -5.73 -9.93
C GLU A 89 -18.19 -7.08 -9.37
N LYS A 90 -17.52 -7.58 -8.34
CA LYS A 90 -17.90 -8.83 -7.63
C LYS A 90 -18.79 -8.59 -6.41
N ASP A 91 -19.07 -7.33 -6.07
CA ASP A 91 -19.81 -6.93 -4.87
C ASP A 91 -19.11 -7.41 -3.56
N TYR A 92 -17.78 -7.35 -3.55
CA TYR A 92 -16.95 -7.73 -2.41
C TYR A 92 -16.53 -6.50 -1.60
N ASN A 93 -16.04 -6.73 -0.39
CA ASN A 93 -15.53 -5.68 0.49
C ASN A 93 -14.00 -5.63 0.45
N LEU A 94 -13.44 -4.43 0.35
CA LEU A 94 -12.00 -4.19 0.38
C LEU A 94 -11.63 -3.17 1.45
N ASN A 95 -10.79 -3.57 2.38
CA ASN A 95 -10.15 -2.69 3.34
C ASN A 95 -8.70 -2.44 2.91
N LEU A 96 -8.33 -1.18 2.80
CA LEU A 96 -6.99 -0.76 2.40
C LEU A 96 -6.29 -0.10 3.59
N VAL A 97 -5.15 -0.64 3.99
CA VAL A 97 -4.32 -0.04 5.04
C VAL A 97 -3.20 0.75 4.41
N THR A 98 -2.98 1.96 4.91
CA THR A 98 -1.88 2.83 4.46
C THR A 98 -1.33 3.64 5.63
N ASN A 99 -0.09 4.12 5.51
CA ASN A 99 0.50 5.04 6.48
C ASN A 99 0.31 6.49 6.03
N GLU A 100 0.03 7.38 6.99
CA GLU A 100 0.07 8.83 6.75
C GLU A 100 1.45 9.36 7.12
N LEU A 101 2.23 9.74 6.10
CA LEU A 101 3.61 10.22 6.27
C LEU A 101 3.72 11.75 6.24
N GLY A 102 2.64 12.45 5.87
CA GLY A 102 2.62 13.90 5.69
C GLY A 102 2.86 14.69 6.97
N ASN A 103 2.49 14.14 8.12
CA ASN A 103 2.60 14.79 9.43
C ASN A 103 4.02 14.75 10.03
N SER A 104 5.01 14.14 9.37
CA SER A 104 6.38 14.05 9.85
C SER A 104 7.28 15.16 9.29
N ILE A 105 8.46 15.34 9.91
CA ILE A 105 9.50 16.23 9.39
C ILE A 105 9.91 15.80 7.99
N VAL A 106 10.20 16.78 7.11
CA VAL A 106 10.67 16.51 5.74
C VAL A 106 12.03 15.77 5.80
N PRO A 107 12.15 14.56 5.23
CA PRO A 107 13.39 13.81 5.28
C PRO A 107 14.55 14.52 4.56
N SER A 108 15.75 14.41 5.08
CA SER A 108 16.97 14.91 4.43
C SER A 108 17.35 14.06 3.19
N ASN A 109 17.04 12.77 3.21
CA ASN A 109 17.31 11.85 2.11
C ASN A 109 16.34 12.08 0.94
N HIS A 110 16.87 12.12 -0.30
CA HIS A 110 16.09 12.36 -1.50
C HIS A 110 15.04 11.26 -1.76
N LEU A 111 15.43 9.98 -1.67
CA LEU A 111 14.52 8.86 -1.92
C LEU A 111 13.37 8.83 -0.91
N ALA A 112 13.66 9.13 0.36
CA ALA A 112 12.64 9.21 1.39
C ALA A 112 11.63 10.35 1.13
N ARG A 113 12.08 11.51 0.61
CA ARG A 113 11.16 12.59 0.19
C ARG A 113 10.28 12.16 -0.96
N VAL A 114 10.87 11.56 -2.01
CA VAL A 114 10.12 11.05 -3.17
C VAL A 114 9.08 10.03 -2.74
N PHE A 115 9.48 9.07 -1.89
CA PHE A 115 8.57 8.07 -1.35
C PHE A 115 7.39 8.69 -0.59
N ARG A 116 7.68 9.62 0.33
CA ARG A 116 6.66 10.35 1.09
C ARG A 116 5.68 11.09 0.18
N ASP A 117 6.19 11.76 -0.86
CA ASP A 117 5.37 12.55 -1.78
C ASP A 117 4.48 11.65 -2.65
N ILE A 118 5.01 10.54 -3.16
CA ILE A 118 4.22 9.54 -3.90
C ILE A 118 3.15 8.93 -2.99
N GLN A 119 3.51 8.53 -1.77
CA GLN A 119 2.58 7.98 -0.79
C GLN A 119 1.41 8.93 -0.52
N GLY A 120 1.70 10.20 -0.27
CA GLY A 120 0.66 11.21 -0.01
C GLY A 120 -0.29 11.40 -1.20
N ARG A 121 0.25 11.47 -2.43
CA ARG A 121 -0.59 11.56 -3.64
C ARG A 121 -1.42 10.31 -3.91
N ILE A 122 -0.88 9.14 -3.67
CA ILE A 122 -1.63 7.87 -3.76
C ILE A 122 -2.73 7.81 -2.70
N ASN A 123 -2.44 8.18 -1.45
CA ASN A 123 -3.44 8.24 -0.39
C ASN A 123 -4.63 9.12 -0.78
N GLN A 124 -4.38 10.32 -1.34
CA GLN A 124 -5.44 11.22 -1.80
C GLN A 124 -6.28 10.60 -2.92
N LYS A 125 -5.65 9.97 -3.91
CA LYS A 125 -6.35 9.33 -5.04
C LYS A 125 -7.20 8.15 -4.58
N ILE A 126 -6.69 7.31 -3.69
CA ILE A 126 -7.42 6.16 -3.18
C ILE A 126 -8.55 6.58 -2.23
N ALA A 127 -8.31 7.56 -1.37
CA ALA A 127 -9.37 8.14 -0.53
C ALA A 127 -10.54 8.71 -1.35
N ALA A 128 -10.27 9.28 -2.55
CA ALA A 128 -11.32 9.74 -3.44
C ALA A 128 -12.19 8.60 -3.98
N LEU A 129 -11.61 7.41 -4.23
CA LEU A 129 -12.32 6.21 -4.70
C LEU A 129 -13.01 5.42 -3.59
N SER A 130 -12.58 5.57 -2.34
CA SER A 130 -13.12 4.82 -1.19
C SER A 130 -14.47 5.38 -0.75
N ASP A 131 -15.37 4.54 -0.26
CA ASP A 131 -16.67 4.94 0.30
C ASP A 131 -16.49 5.60 1.67
N GLU A 132 -15.56 5.08 2.48
CA GLU A 132 -15.24 5.56 3.81
C GLU A 132 -13.73 5.68 4.01
N VAL A 133 -13.29 6.67 4.76
CA VAL A 133 -11.88 6.86 5.13
C VAL A 133 -11.76 7.14 6.62
N TYR A 134 -10.84 6.42 7.27
CA TYR A 134 -10.58 6.55 8.69
C TYR A 134 -9.11 6.90 8.94
N LEU A 135 -8.87 7.88 9.80
CA LEU A 135 -7.56 8.10 10.41
C LEU A 135 -7.52 7.37 11.75
N VAL A 136 -6.54 6.49 11.95
CA VAL A 136 -6.36 5.77 13.20
C VAL A 136 -5.23 6.41 14.00
N ALA A 137 -5.57 7.03 15.12
CA ALA A 137 -4.62 7.64 16.05
C ALA A 137 -4.71 6.96 17.42
N CYS A 138 -3.59 6.46 17.94
CA CYS A 138 -3.54 5.72 19.21
C CYS A 138 -4.52 4.53 19.30
N GLY A 139 -4.75 3.85 18.18
CA GLY A 139 -5.72 2.75 18.09
C GLY A 139 -7.19 3.18 17.98
N ILE A 140 -7.47 4.49 17.94
CA ILE A 140 -8.82 5.05 17.86
C ILE A 140 -9.11 5.48 16.43
N PRO A 141 -10.10 4.89 15.72
CA PRO A 141 -10.48 5.31 14.39
C PRO A 141 -11.30 6.61 14.42
N VAL A 142 -10.92 7.56 13.60
CA VAL A 142 -11.67 8.81 13.36
C VAL A 142 -12.11 8.81 11.90
N LYS A 143 -13.40 8.79 11.64
CA LYS A 143 -13.95 8.89 10.29
C LYS A 143 -13.70 10.29 9.74
N ILE A 144 -13.06 10.38 8.55
CA ILE A 144 -12.75 11.64 7.85
C ILE A 144 -13.45 11.76 6.51
N LYS A 145 -14.02 10.65 6.02
CA LYS A 145 -14.94 10.62 4.87
C LYS A 145 -16.05 9.62 5.10
#